data_e2498c3ca59aa70ca7186d0fbf9851e3
#
_entry.id   e2498c3ca59aa70ca7186d0fbf9851e3
#
_cell.length_a   1.000
_cell.length_b   1.000
_cell.length_c   1.000
_cell.angle_alpha   90.00
_cell.angle_beta   90.00
_cell.angle_gamma   90.00
#
_symmetry.space_group_name_H-M   'P 1'
#
loop_
_entity.id
_entity.type
_entity.pdbx_description
1 polymer ?
#
loop_
_entity_poly.entity_id
_entity_poly.type
_entity_poly.pdbx_seq_one_letter_code
_entity_poly.pdbx_strand_id
1 'polypeptide(L)'
;MGNTHETKENLNTKNLNTENLNDNAVLDALVLNQTQFLNGIVKAVFFTLIAIFVFFIPITFRNQSDVPFGILYKSIKSSLGLVGFWIGGVIIMGNGIASVYGKYLCKDKESAIYKYYAEDSRLHPVFYLFGSICALIILLHQTLPNFQGPECIVSDDIGGTVYSIAMDVALIIPVSGIFMPFLLNYGIIDFIGSLMEPLMRPVFKVPGRSAVNAIAAFVSSASVGVLITSKQYRRGIYTKKEAALIATGFSAVSVGFAYKVIETADLSRYFLPIYFIAMLVTLLISFFMCRIPPLSKKESVYLDGHIQTPEEIAAEKIPVRDMLKIGSSRAVKKAATAPNLLKEIAGSLKDSCFVLPKVISLLTAAGVTAMMIATYTPLFHWLGKLFEPLLFLCRVPDAAIIAPSLPVGIAEMFLPVLLISDKVSMLSEGARYMVVTVSMVQIIFFSETIVVMLSTRIPVKLKELIICFFERTLIAIPISALFMHLLF
;
A
#
# COMPACT_ATOMS: atom_id res chain seq x y z
N MET A 1 -19.76 7.94 43.60
CA MET A 1 -18.65 7.03 43.96
C MET A 1 -19.19 5.60 43.85
N GLY A 2 -18.84 4.88 42.85
CA GLY A 2 -19.26 3.50 42.59
C GLY A 2 -19.28 3.24 41.10
N ASN A 3 -18.33 2.46 40.57
CA ASN A 3 -18.23 1.80 39.26
C ASN A 3 -16.91 2.01 38.49
N THR A 4 -15.79 2.19 39.20
CA THR A 4 -14.48 2.19 38.55
C THR A 4 -13.63 0.94 38.88
N HIS A 5 -14.16 -0.04 39.61
CA HIS A 5 -13.43 -1.23 40.03
C HIS A 5 -13.76 -2.54 39.27
N GLU A 6 -14.86 -2.61 38.52
CA GLU A 6 -15.27 -3.85 37.84
C GLU A 6 -14.66 -4.09 36.45
N THR A 7 -13.99 -3.10 35.85
CA THR A 7 -13.43 -3.23 34.48
C THR A 7 -12.02 -3.80 34.43
N LYS A 8 -11.36 -4.05 35.59
CA LYS A 8 -9.94 -4.50 35.63
C LYS A 8 -9.75 -6.03 35.77
N GLU A 9 -10.78 -6.79 36.07
CA GLU A 9 -10.58 -8.19 36.52
C GLU A 9 -10.87 -9.28 35.50
N ASN A 10 -11.37 -9.00 34.28
CA ASN A 10 -11.80 -10.05 33.33
C ASN A 10 -11.29 -9.92 31.88
N LEU A 11 -10.14 -9.32 31.65
CA LEU A 11 -9.42 -9.49 30.38
C LEU A 11 -8.62 -10.80 30.40
N ASN A 12 -9.35 -11.92 30.45
CA ASN A 12 -8.75 -13.25 30.32
C ASN A 12 -8.23 -13.41 28.89
N THR A 13 -6.94 -13.73 28.73
CA THR A 13 -6.19 -13.90 27.48
C THR A 13 -6.84 -14.83 26.44
N LYS A 14 -7.89 -15.57 26.81
CA LYS A 14 -8.61 -16.50 25.93
C LYS A 14 -9.65 -15.86 24.99
N ASN A 15 -10.05 -14.61 25.20
CA ASN A 15 -11.13 -13.94 24.42
C ASN A 15 -10.68 -12.69 23.65
N LEU A 16 -9.37 -12.45 23.53
CA LEU A 16 -8.84 -11.34 22.74
C LEU A 16 -8.86 -11.72 21.26
N ASN A 17 -9.84 -11.21 20.51
CA ASN A 17 -9.80 -11.27 19.06
C ASN A 17 -8.61 -10.46 18.52
N THR A 18 -7.93 -10.95 17.48
CA THR A 18 -6.78 -10.30 16.81
C THR A 18 -7.05 -8.85 16.42
N GLU A 19 -8.31 -8.49 16.14
CA GLU A 19 -8.72 -7.11 15.85
C GLU A 19 -8.58 -6.15 17.05
N ASN A 20 -8.72 -6.65 18.28
CA ASN A 20 -8.60 -5.83 19.50
C ASN A 20 -7.14 -5.63 19.93
N LEU A 21 -6.22 -6.49 19.51
CA LEU A 21 -4.78 -6.39 19.81
C LEU A 21 -4.07 -5.29 19.00
N ASN A 22 -4.73 -4.68 18.02
CA ASN A 22 -4.24 -3.52 17.29
C ASN A 22 -4.58 -2.19 17.97
N ASP A 23 -5.21 -2.22 19.14
CA ASP A 23 -5.49 -1.02 19.95
C ASP A 23 -4.42 -0.88 21.05
N ASN A 24 -3.67 0.21 20.99
CA ASN A 24 -2.62 0.51 21.98
C ASN A 24 -3.15 0.51 23.43
N ALA A 25 -4.39 0.95 23.63
CA ALA A 25 -5.02 0.95 24.94
C ALA A 25 -5.21 -0.46 25.52
N VAL A 26 -5.54 -1.42 24.65
CA VAL A 26 -5.67 -2.83 25.04
C VAL A 26 -4.31 -3.42 25.39
N LEU A 27 -3.28 -3.15 24.58
CA LEU A 27 -1.92 -3.61 24.86
C LEU A 27 -1.36 -3.00 26.16
N ASP A 28 -1.63 -1.70 26.40
CA ASP A 28 -1.16 -1.02 27.63
C ASP A 28 -1.83 -1.59 28.88
N ALA A 29 -3.12 -1.93 28.81
CA ALA A 29 -3.86 -2.53 29.93
C ALA A 29 -3.53 -4.00 30.20
N LEU A 30 -2.92 -4.71 29.23
CA LEU A 30 -2.62 -6.13 29.35
C LEU A 30 -1.52 -6.39 30.39
N VAL A 31 -1.75 -7.31 31.32
CA VAL A 31 -0.75 -7.78 32.30
C VAL A 31 -0.32 -9.20 31.91
N LEU A 32 0.98 -9.39 31.69
CA LEU A 32 1.58 -10.67 31.39
C LEU A 32 2.25 -11.26 32.66
N ASN A 33 2.16 -12.57 32.81
CA ASN A 33 3.02 -13.25 33.78
C ASN A 33 4.47 -13.36 33.26
N GLN A 34 5.41 -13.70 34.14
CA GLN A 34 6.85 -13.72 33.83
C GLN A 34 7.17 -14.67 32.65
N THR A 35 6.52 -15.84 32.59
CA THR A 35 6.73 -16.81 31.50
C THR A 35 6.20 -16.28 30.16
N GLN A 36 5.01 -15.68 30.18
CA GLN A 36 4.42 -15.06 28.97
C GLN A 36 5.28 -13.90 28.48
N PHE A 37 5.83 -13.09 29.40
CA PHE A 37 6.70 -11.97 29.05
C PHE A 37 8.00 -12.45 28.40
N LEU A 38 8.68 -13.44 28.96
CA LEU A 38 9.89 -14.02 28.37
C LEU A 38 9.63 -14.65 27.00
N ASN A 39 8.55 -15.43 26.87
CA ASN A 39 8.13 -15.98 25.57
C ASN A 39 7.82 -14.88 24.56
N GLY A 40 7.21 -13.78 25.01
CA GLY A 40 6.95 -12.61 24.18
C GLY A 40 8.22 -11.97 23.65
N ILE A 41 9.26 -11.80 24.49
CA ILE A 41 10.56 -11.27 24.07
C ILE A 41 11.18 -12.18 23.00
N VAL A 42 11.25 -13.49 23.27
CA VAL A 42 11.84 -14.44 22.32
C VAL A 42 11.11 -14.39 20.97
N LYS A 43 9.77 -14.43 20.97
CA LYS A 43 8.98 -14.34 19.75
C LYS A 43 9.18 -13.00 19.02
N ALA A 44 9.13 -11.87 19.75
CA ALA A 44 9.30 -10.54 19.15
C ALA A 44 10.66 -10.43 18.44
N VAL A 45 11.74 -10.80 19.10
CA VAL A 45 13.10 -10.73 18.54
C VAL A 45 13.25 -11.71 17.37
N PHE A 46 12.87 -12.98 17.57
CA PHE A 46 13.07 -14.02 16.56
C PHE A 46 12.30 -13.72 15.26
N PHE A 47 11.02 -13.39 15.34
CA PHE A 47 10.21 -13.11 14.15
C PHE A 47 10.54 -11.76 13.50
N THR A 48 10.95 -10.77 14.28
CA THR A 48 11.49 -9.51 13.74
C THR A 48 12.77 -9.76 12.94
N LEU A 49 13.69 -10.58 13.42
CA LEU A 49 14.92 -10.92 12.69
C LEU A 49 14.62 -11.69 11.40
N ILE A 50 13.65 -12.61 11.42
CA ILE A 50 13.18 -13.30 10.19
C ILE A 50 12.61 -12.28 9.19
N ALA A 51 11.75 -11.36 9.65
CA ALA A 51 11.17 -10.36 8.78
C ALA A 51 12.24 -9.45 8.14
N ILE A 52 13.21 -8.98 8.94
CA ILE A 52 14.34 -8.19 8.46
C ILE A 52 15.15 -8.99 7.43
N PHE A 53 15.45 -10.25 7.72
CA PHE A 53 16.21 -11.12 6.81
C PHE A 53 15.49 -11.30 5.47
N VAL A 54 14.20 -11.63 5.51
CA VAL A 54 13.43 -11.96 4.30
C VAL A 54 13.24 -10.75 3.38
N PHE A 55 12.97 -9.58 3.95
CA PHE A 55 12.60 -8.41 3.15
C PHE A 55 13.73 -7.41 2.92
N PHE A 56 14.77 -7.41 3.76
CA PHE A 56 15.73 -6.31 3.78
C PHE A 56 17.20 -6.72 3.68
N ILE A 57 17.54 -7.99 3.86
CA ILE A 57 18.94 -8.43 3.76
C ILE A 57 19.18 -9.11 2.41
N PRO A 58 19.93 -8.46 1.47
CA PRO A 58 20.23 -9.10 0.21
C PRO A 58 21.20 -10.28 0.41
N ILE A 59 20.92 -11.38 -0.26
CA ILE A 59 21.77 -12.56 -0.30
C ILE A 59 22.15 -12.87 -1.74
N THR A 60 23.34 -13.45 -1.95
CA THR A 60 23.76 -13.91 -3.28
C THR A 60 23.40 -15.38 -3.43
N PHE A 61 22.51 -15.68 -4.35
CA PHE A 61 22.10 -17.04 -4.69
C PHE A 61 22.16 -17.24 -6.21
N ARG A 62 22.87 -18.27 -6.66
CA ARG A 62 23.06 -18.59 -8.10
C ARG A 62 23.49 -17.38 -8.94
N ASN A 63 24.50 -16.62 -8.46
CA ASN A 63 25.02 -15.40 -9.09
C ASN A 63 24.03 -14.22 -9.21
N GLN A 64 22.89 -14.27 -8.54
CA GLN A 64 21.96 -13.15 -8.40
C GLN A 64 21.99 -12.64 -6.97
N SER A 65 22.23 -11.35 -6.80
CA SER A 65 22.15 -10.70 -5.48
C SER A 65 20.78 -10.06 -5.35
N ASP A 66 19.97 -10.57 -4.40
CA ASP A 66 18.62 -10.10 -4.17
C ASP A 66 18.15 -10.43 -2.75
N VAL A 67 17.05 -9.83 -2.31
CA VAL A 67 16.45 -10.19 -1.03
C VAL A 67 15.81 -11.59 -1.13
N PRO A 68 15.80 -12.39 -0.03
CA PRO A 68 15.26 -13.76 -0.06
C PRO A 68 13.84 -13.85 -0.62
N PHE A 69 12.99 -12.88 -0.30
CA PHE A 69 11.65 -12.73 -0.85
C PHE A 69 11.67 -12.64 -2.40
N GLY A 70 12.55 -11.79 -2.96
CA GLY A 70 12.71 -11.61 -4.40
C GLY A 70 13.17 -12.89 -5.09
N ILE A 71 14.17 -13.57 -4.53
CA ILE A 71 14.69 -14.86 -5.03
C ILE A 71 13.59 -15.92 -5.05
N LEU A 72 12.79 -15.99 -3.98
CA LEU A 72 11.72 -16.98 -3.86
C LEU A 72 10.66 -16.81 -4.95
N TYR A 73 10.13 -15.58 -5.12
CA TYR A 73 9.07 -15.37 -6.11
C TYR A 73 9.57 -15.57 -7.54
N LYS A 74 10.81 -15.14 -7.86
CA LYS A 74 11.44 -15.37 -9.18
C LYS A 74 11.63 -16.85 -9.46
N SER A 75 12.03 -17.62 -8.45
CA SER A 75 12.15 -19.08 -8.58
C SER A 75 10.80 -19.76 -8.84
N ILE A 76 9.73 -19.32 -8.18
CA ILE A 76 8.37 -19.82 -8.42
C ILE A 76 7.93 -19.45 -9.84
N LYS A 77 8.14 -18.20 -10.27
CA LYS A 77 7.80 -17.73 -11.62
C LYS A 77 8.48 -18.59 -12.69
N SER A 78 9.77 -18.81 -12.56
CA SER A 78 10.54 -19.61 -13.53
C SER A 78 10.08 -21.06 -13.59
N SER A 79 9.66 -21.63 -12.46
CA SER A 79 9.14 -23.00 -12.38
C SER A 79 7.76 -23.17 -12.99
N LEU A 80 6.90 -22.14 -12.89
CA LEU A 80 5.54 -22.17 -13.43
C LEU A 80 5.51 -21.91 -14.96
N GLY A 81 6.42 -21.06 -15.47
CA GLY A 81 6.49 -20.75 -16.89
C GLY A 81 5.11 -20.38 -17.50
N LEU A 82 4.78 -20.97 -18.65
CA LEU A 82 3.51 -20.73 -19.36
C LEU A 82 2.28 -21.12 -18.54
N VAL A 83 2.38 -22.14 -17.69
CA VAL A 83 1.25 -22.56 -16.82
C VAL A 83 0.86 -21.45 -15.86
N GLY A 84 1.83 -20.71 -15.32
CA GLY A 84 1.57 -19.53 -14.47
C GLY A 84 0.79 -18.44 -15.21
N PHE A 85 1.12 -18.21 -16.48
CA PHE A 85 0.39 -17.24 -17.32
C PHE A 85 -1.09 -17.64 -17.48
N TRP A 86 -1.37 -18.92 -17.73
CA TRP A 86 -2.74 -19.41 -17.84
C TRP A 86 -3.50 -19.38 -16.51
N ILE A 87 -2.86 -19.72 -15.39
CA ILE A 87 -3.48 -19.62 -14.07
C ILE A 87 -3.92 -18.17 -13.79
N GLY A 88 -3.03 -17.21 -14.02
CA GLY A 88 -3.36 -15.79 -13.83
C GLY A 88 -4.48 -15.32 -14.74
N GLY A 89 -4.47 -15.74 -16.01
CA GLY A 89 -5.55 -15.42 -16.96
C GLY A 89 -6.90 -15.97 -16.55
N VAL A 90 -6.94 -17.23 -16.07
CA VAL A 90 -8.18 -17.84 -15.55
C VAL A 90 -8.69 -17.08 -14.34
N ILE A 91 -7.81 -16.62 -13.45
CA ILE A 91 -8.20 -15.79 -12.29
C ILE A 91 -8.79 -14.44 -12.76
N ILE A 92 -8.16 -13.77 -13.74
CA ILE A 92 -8.65 -12.50 -14.29
C ILE A 92 -10.02 -12.70 -14.96
N MET A 93 -10.17 -13.70 -15.82
CA MET A 93 -11.42 -14.01 -16.52
C MET A 93 -12.54 -14.39 -15.53
N GLY A 94 -12.22 -15.23 -14.54
CA GLY A 94 -13.16 -15.61 -13.50
C GLY A 94 -13.62 -14.40 -12.68
N ASN A 95 -12.71 -13.49 -12.33
CA ASN A 95 -13.05 -12.26 -11.62
C ASN A 95 -13.96 -11.33 -12.47
N GLY A 96 -13.68 -11.17 -13.76
CA GLY A 96 -14.53 -10.36 -14.64
C GLY A 96 -15.97 -10.87 -14.69
N ILE A 97 -16.17 -12.18 -14.92
CA ILE A 97 -17.49 -12.81 -14.94
C ILE A 97 -18.18 -12.72 -13.57
N ALA A 98 -17.45 -13.09 -12.51
CA ALA A 98 -17.98 -13.09 -11.16
C ALA A 98 -18.37 -11.68 -10.67
N SER A 99 -17.65 -10.64 -11.10
CA SER A 99 -17.93 -9.24 -10.74
C SER A 99 -19.23 -8.73 -11.37
N VAL A 100 -19.46 -9.06 -12.65
CA VAL A 100 -20.73 -8.71 -13.34
C VAL A 100 -21.89 -9.41 -12.66
N TYR A 101 -21.77 -10.72 -12.40
CA TYR A 101 -22.80 -11.45 -11.69
C TYR A 101 -23.05 -10.88 -10.29
N GLY A 102 -21.99 -10.71 -9.47
CA GLY A 102 -22.10 -10.27 -8.08
C GLY A 102 -22.63 -8.85 -7.93
N LYS A 103 -22.31 -7.94 -8.85
CA LYS A 103 -22.71 -6.53 -8.76
C LYS A 103 -24.05 -6.21 -9.38
N TYR A 104 -24.42 -6.89 -10.50
CA TYR A 104 -25.57 -6.53 -11.30
C TYR A 104 -26.68 -7.58 -11.31
N LEU A 105 -26.34 -8.87 -11.20
CA LEU A 105 -27.31 -9.96 -11.39
C LEU A 105 -27.68 -10.65 -10.07
N CYS A 106 -26.80 -10.64 -9.07
CA CYS A 106 -27.02 -11.30 -7.80
C CYS A 106 -28.09 -10.56 -6.98
N LYS A 107 -29.25 -11.21 -6.76
CA LYS A 107 -30.36 -10.65 -5.96
C LYS A 107 -30.19 -10.92 -4.47
N ASP A 108 -29.47 -11.98 -4.11
CA ASP A 108 -29.22 -12.36 -2.73
C ASP A 108 -28.06 -11.55 -2.14
N LYS A 109 -28.40 -10.56 -1.30
CA LYS A 109 -27.42 -9.70 -0.62
C LYS A 109 -26.60 -10.41 0.46
N GLU A 110 -27.03 -11.59 0.93
CA GLU A 110 -26.29 -12.37 1.91
C GLU A 110 -25.25 -13.29 1.26
N SER A 111 -25.32 -13.50 -0.05
CA SER A 111 -24.36 -14.34 -0.76
C SER A 111 -22.93 -13.80 -0.66
N ALA A 112 -21.96 -14.71 -0.55
CA ALA A 112 -20.54 -14.38 -0.46
C ALA A 112 -20.06 -13.56 -1.67
N ILE A 113 -20.59 -13.85 -2.88
CA ILE A 113 -20.21 -13.17 -4.12
C ILE A 113 -20.73 -11.72 -4.14
N TYR A 114 -21.95 -11.49 -3.65
CA TYR A 114 -22.48 -10.11 -3.51
C TYR A 114 -21.64 -9.32 -2.52
N LYS A 115 -21.37 -9.88 -1.34
CA LYS A 115 -20.55 -9.24 -0.29
C LYS A 115 -19.13 -8.93 -0.77
N TYR A 116 -18.54 -9.81 -1.60
CA TYR A 116 -17.20 -9.60 -2.15
C TYR A 116 -17.12 -8.35 -3.05
N TYR A 117 -18.15 -8.10 -3.87
CA TYR A 117 -18.17 -6.93 -4.78
C TYR A 117 -19.02 -5.77 -4.26
N ALA A 118 -19.57 -5.84 -3.04
CA ALA A 118 -20.48 -4.82 -2.51
C ALA A 118 -19.83 -3.43 -2.41
N GLU A 119 -18.57 -3.38 -2.00
CA GLU A 119 -17.81 -2.13 -1.82
C GLU A 119 -17.28 -1.56 -3.15
N ASP A 120 -17.25 -2.36 -4.22
CA ASP A 120 -16.77 -1.90 -5.52
C ASP A 120 -17.75 -0.87 -6.12
N SER A 121 -17.22 0.14 -6.81
CA SER A 121 -18.05 1.08 -7.57
C SER A 121 -18.76 0.38 -8.74
N ARG A 122 -19.79 1.03 -9.30
CA ARG A 122 -20.50 0.49 -10.48
C ARG A 122 -19.63 0.34 -11.73
N LEU A 123 -18.50 1.05 -11.80
CA LEU A 123 -17.59 0.97 -12.94
C LEU A 123 -16.57 -0.17 -12.83
N HIS A 124 -16.26 -0.66 -11.62
CA HIS A 124 -15.28 -1.74 -11.45
C HIS A 124 -15.57 -3.01 -12.26
N PRO A 125 -16.81 -3.55 -12.29
CA PRO A 125 -17.09 -4.73 -13.10
C PRO A 125 -16.83 -4.51 -14.60
N VAL A 126 -17.03 -3.29 -15.10
CA VAL A 126 -16.72 -2.94 -16.51
C VAL A 126 -15.21 -3.03 -16.75
N PHE A 127 -14.40 -2.46 -15.84
CA PHE A 127 -12.94 -2.56 -15.93
C PHE A 127 -12.45 -4.01 -15.79
N TYR A 128 -12.99 -4.77 -14.84
CA TYR A 128 -12.62 -6.18 -14.66
C TYR A 128 -12.97 -7.01 -15.92
N LEU A 129 -14.14 -6.78 -16.50
CA LEU A 129 -14.54 -7.47 -17.73
C LEU A 129 -13.64 -7.08 -18.92
N PHE A 130 -13.32 -5.78 -19.06
CA PHE A 130 -12.38 -5.31 -20.07
C PHE A 130 -10.98 -5.94 -19.88
N GLY A 131 -10.46 -5.97 -18.66
CA GLY A 131 -9.20 -6.66 -18.32
C GLY A 131 -9.24 -8.15 -18.65
N SER A 132 -10.40 -8.81 -18.44
CA SER A 132 -10.60 -10.22 -18.79
C SER A 132 -10.55 -10.46 -20.29
N ILE A 133 -11.15 -9.57 -21.08
CA ILE A 133 -11.11 -9.63 -22.55
C ILE A 133 -9.68 -9.42 -23.05
N CYS A 134 -8.97 -8.42 -22.52
CA CYS A 134 -7.57 -8.18 -22.88
C CYS A 134 -6.68 -9.37 -22.51
N ALA A 135 -6.81 -9.92 -21.29
CA ALA A 135 -6.06 -11.09 -20.86
C ALA A 135 -6.30 -12.31 -21.76
N LEU A 136 -7.55 -12.57 -22.13
CA LEU A 136 -7.90 -13.66 -23.04
C LEU A 136 -7.25 -13.47 -24.41
N ILE A 137 -7.35 -12.28 -25.00
CA ILE A 137 -6.77 -11.97 -26.31
C ILE A 137 -5.24 -12.13 -26.28
N ILE A 138 -4.58 -11.61 -25.24
CA ILE A 138 -3.13 -11.72 -25.07
C ILE A 138 -2.70 -13.19 -24.92
N LEU A 139 -3.38 -13.96 -24.08
CA LEU A 139 -3.10 -15.39 -23.89
C LEU A 139 -3.28 -16.20 -25.17
N LEU A 140 -4.36 -15.97 -25.90
CA LEU A 140 -4.60 -16.67 -27.17
C LEU A 140 -3.52 -16.30 -28.21
N HIS A 141 -3.11 -15.03 -28.26
CA HIS A 141 -2.03 -14.59 -29.17
C HIS A 141 -0.69 -15.24 -28.83
N GLN A 142 -0.35 -15.37 -27.53
CA GLN A 142 0.90 -15.98 -27.09
C GLN A 142 0.93 -17.51 -27.21
N THR A 143 -0.22 -18.16 -27.24
CA THR A 143 -0.30 -19.64 -27.20
C THR A 143 -0.76 -20.28 -28.50
N LEU A 144 -1.53 -19.57 -29.33
CA LEU A 144 -2.04 -20.09 -30.60
C LEU A 144 -1.31 -19.44 -31.78
N PRO A 145 -0.49 -20.17 -32.54
CA PRO A 145 0.33 -19.60 -33.62
C PRO A 145 -0.48 -18.88 -34.72
N ASN A 146 -1.74 -19.27 -34.91
CA ASN A 146 -2.62 -18.74 -35.96
C ASN A 146 -3.56 -17.62 -35.45
N PHE A 147 -3.56 -17.30 -34.15
CA PHE A 147 -4.41 -16.25 -33.63
C PHE A 147 -3.65 -14.91 -33.61
N GLN A 148 -4.13 -13.98 -34.44
CA GLN A 148 -3.64 -12.61 -34.47
C GLN A 148 -4.69 -11.71 -33.80
N GLY A 149 -4.40 -11.26 -32.58
CA GLY A 149 -5.23 -10.27 -31.88
C GLY A 149 -5.00 -8.84 -32.43
N PRO A 150 -5.84 -7.86 -32.03
CA PRO A 150 -5.60 -6.45 -32.34
C PRO A 150 -4.23 -5.97 -31.82
N GLU A 151 -3.42 -5.37 -32.68
CA GLU A 151 -2.06 -4.91 -32.36
C GLU A 151 -2.03 -3.97 -31.14
N CYS A 152 -3.03 -3.11 -31.00
CA CYS A 152 -3.16 -2.22 -29.86
C CYS A 152 -3.38 -2.93 -28.51
N ILE A 153 -3.66 -4.25 -28.51
CA ILE A 153 -3.79 -5.07 -27.29
C ILE A 153 -2.65 -6.06 -27.18
N VAL A 154 -2.21 -6.67 -28.29
CA VAL A 154 -1.28 -7.81 -28.24
C VAL A 154 0.18 -7.46 -28.44
N SER A 155 0.50 -6.21 -28.86
CA SER A 155 1.89 -5.81 -29.04
C SER A 155 2.71 -6.04 -27.76
N ASP A 156 3.97 -6.40 -27.92
CA ASP A 156 4.88 -6.67 -26.80
C ASP A 156 5.00 -5.46 -25.85
N ASP A 157 5.02 -4.25 -26.41
CA ASP A 157 5.13 -3.00 -25.65
C ASP A 157 3.86 -2.68 -24.82
N ILE A 158 2.69 -3.17 -25.21
CA ILE A 158 1.41 -2.91 -24.54
C ILE A 158 0.96 -4.17 -23.77
N GLY A 159 0.35 -5.13 -24.48
CA GLY A 159 -0.25 -6.28 -23.84
C GLY A 159 0.76 -7.27 -23.27
N GLY A 160 1.85 -7.51 -23.98
CA GLY A 160 2.92 -8.41 -23.53
C GLY A 160 3.54 -7.94 -22.22
N THR A 161 3.92 -6.67 -22.17
CA THR A 161 4.51 -6.05 -20.98
C THR A 161 3.51 -5.99 -19.82
N VAL A 162 2.31 -5.44 -20.06
CA VAL A 162 1.29 -5.30 -18.99
C VAL A 162 0.91 -6.65 -18.41
N TYR A 163 0.69 -7.65 -19.25
CA TYR A 163 0.28 -8.98 -18.81
C TYR A 163 1.39 -9.70 -18.03
N SER A 164 2.64 -9.60 -18.51
CA SER A 164 3.80 -10.15 -17.77
C SER A 164 3.92 -9.56 -16.37
N ILE A 165 3.75 -8.24 -16.23
CA ILE A 165 3.79 -7.57 -14.94
C ILE A 165 2.59 -7.95 -14.06
N ALA A 166 1.39 -8.06 -14.63
CA ALA A 166 0.22 -8.55 -13.89
C ALA A 166 0.46 -9.96 -13.32
N MET A 167 1.15 -10.83 -14.07
CA MET A 167 1.52 -12.18 -13.60
C MET A 167 2.60 -12.14 -12.52
N ASP A 168 3.54 -11.22 -12.59
CA ASP A 168 4.50 -11.00 -11.50
C ASP A 168 3.79 -10.58 -10.21
N VAL A 169 2.86 -9.63 -10.31
CA VAL A 169 2.03 -9.20 -9.17
C VAL A 169 1.17 -10.33 -8.63
N ALA A 170 0.65 -11.21 -9.52
CA ALA A 170 -0.11 -12.40 -9.13
C ALA A 170 0.68 -13.38 -8.26
N LEU A 171 2.01 -13.42 -8.41
CA LEU A 171 2.89 -14.26 -7.59
C LEU A 171 3.41 -13.52 -6.36
N ILE A 172 3.75 -12.25 -6.50
CA ILE A 172 4.31 -11.43 -5.41
C ILE A 172 3.32 -11.27 -4.27
N ILE A 173 2.03 -11.02 -4.55
CA ILE A 173 1.02 -10.81 -3.52
C ILE A 173 0.87 -12.02 -2.58
N PRO A 174 0.66 -13.26 -3.04
CA PRO A 174 0.59 -14.42 -2.16
C PRO A 174 1.93 -14.73 -1.45
N VAL A 175 3.06 -14.62 -2.16
CA VAL A 175 4.37 -14.89 -1.56
C VAL A 175 4.68 -13.88 -0.45
N SER A 176 4.41 -12.59 -0.65
CA SER A 176 4.55 -11.60 0.41
C SER A 176 3.57 -11.85 1.57
N GLY A 177 2.35 -12.31 1.27
CA GLY A 177 1.34 -12.68 2.25
C GLY A 177 1.81 -13.76 3.23
N ILE A 178 2.65 -14.69 2.80
CA ILE A 178 3.24 -15.72 3.69
C ILE A 178 4.14 -15.08 4.75
N PHE A 179 4.90 -14.05 4.39
CA PHE A 179 5.87 -13.42 5.29
C PHE A 179 5.33 -12.19 6.03
N MET A 180 4.20 -11.63 5.60
CA MET A 180 3.61 -10.44 6.20
C MET A 180 3.32 -10.58 7.71
N PRO A 181 2.85 -11.73 8.24
CA PRO A 181 2.64 -11.88 9.67
C PRO A 181 3.87 -11.63 10.53
N PHE A 182 5.08 -11.90 10.02
CA PHE A 182 6.34 -11.65 10.76
C PHE A 182 6.55 -10.15 11.01
N LEU A 183 6.09 -9.29 10.10
CA LEU A 183 6.13 -7.84 10.28
C LEU A 183 4.95 -7.32 11.11
N LEU A 184 3.72 -7.83 10.87
CA LEU A 184 2.51 -7.24 11.44
C LEU A 184 2.19 -7.71 12.86
N ASN A 185 2.48 -8.99 13.21
CA ASN A 185 1.88 -9.63 14.37
C ASN A 185 2.85 -9.87 15.53
N TYR A 186 4.14 -9.60 15.35
CA TYR A 186 5.17 -9.87 16.36
C TYR A 186 5.82 -8.61 16.96
N GLY A 187 5.16 -7.43 16.81
CA GLY A 187 5.41 -6.25 17.61
C GLY A 187 6.44 -5.26 17.06
N ILE A 188 7.12 -5.53 15.93
CA ILE A 188 8.07 -4.55 15.36
C ILE A 188 7.37 -3.23 14.98
N ILE A 189 6.14 -3.32 14.45
CA ILE A 189 5.34 -2.16 14.07
C ILE A 189 4.90 -1.38 15.30
N ASP A 190 4.50 -2.08 16.38
CA ASP A 190 4.09 -1.44 17.63
C ASP A 190 5.27 -0.74 18.32
N PHE A 191 6.45 -1.33 18.20
CA PHE A 191 7.69 -0.71 18.70
C PHE A 191 8.02 0.58 17.95
N ILE A 192 8.14 0.52 16.60
CA ILE A 192 8.46 1.68 15.76
C ILE A 192 7.37 2.74 15.88
N GLY A 193 6.09 2.34 15.86
CA GLY A 193 4.95 3.23 16.03
C GLY A 193 5.01 4.01 17.33
N SER A 194 5.34 3.34 18.44
CA SER A 194 5.49 4.01 19.74
C SER A 194 6.63 5.03 19.76
N LEU A 195 7.73 4.79 19.03
CA LEU A 195 8.82 5.77 18.90
C LEU A 195 8.38 7.02 18.10
N MET A 196 7.44 6.87 17.19
CA MET A 196 6.93 7.98 16.38
C MET A 196 5.79 8.76 17.06
N GLU A 197 5.13 8.21 18.07
CA GLU A 197 3.96 8.84 18.71
C GLU A 197 4.17 10.31 19.10
N PRO A 198 5.29 10.75 19.72
CA PRO A 198 5.50 12.14 20.10
C PRO A 198 5.67 13.09 18.91
N LEU A 199 6.09 12.59 17.75
CA LEU A 199 6.27 13.38 16.53
C LEU A 199 4.93 13.66 15.83
N MET A 200 3.92 12.81 16.05
CA MET A 200 2.67 12.86 15.29
C MET A 200 1.91 14.17 15.50
N ARG A 201 1.75 14.63 16.75
CA ARG A 201 1.02 15.88 17.05
C ARG A 201 1.74 17.13 16.58
N PRO A 202 3.00 17.40 16.97
CA PRO A 202 3.69 18.64 16.62
C PRO A 202 4.01 18.72 15.12
N VAL A 203 4.37 17.60 14.51
CA VAL A 203 4.82 17.55 13.11
C VAL A 203 3.66 17.41 12.15
N PHE A 204 2.75 16.45 12.38
CA PHE A 204 1.71 16.04 11.44
C PHE A 204 0.29 16.46 11.84
N LYS A 205 0.11 17.04 13.05
CA LYS A 205 -1.20 17.49 13.59
C LYS A 205 -2.23 16.36 13.70
N VAL A 206 -1.78 15.15 13.96
CA VAL A 206 -2.61 13.95 14.18
C VAL A 206 -2.27 13.28 15.51
N PRO A 207 -3.17 12.48 16.11
CA PRO A 207 -2.92 11.83 17.40
C PRO A 207 -1.70 10.93 17.38
N GLY A 208 -0.95 10.85 18.50
CA GLY A 208 0.21 9.98 18.65
C GLY A 208 -0.09 8.53 18.29
N ARG A 209 -1.21 8.00 18.78
CA ARG A 209 -1.69 6.62 18.49
C ARG A 209 -1.84 6.30 16.99
N SER A 210 -1.96 7.30 16.10
CA SER A 210 -2.01 7.09 14.66
C SER A 210 -0.68 6.60 14.07
N ALA A 211 0.44 6.72 14.81
CA ALA A 211 1.76 6.27 14.36
C ALA A 211 1.79 4.77 14.07
N VAL A 212 1.21 3.93 14.93
CA VAL A 212 1.14 2.48 14.71
C VAL A 212 0.33 2.17 13.45
N ASN A 213 -0.79 2.87 13.24
CA ASN A 213 -1.62 2.70 12.04
C ASN A 213 -0.88 3.13 10.77
N ALA A 214 -0.11 4.23 10.85
CA ALA A 214 0.72 4.72 9.74
C ALA A 214 1.80 3.69 9.37
N ILE A 215 2.54 3.16 10.35
CA ILE A 215 3.56 2.14 10.11
C ILE A 215 2.94 0.85 9.58
N ALA A 216 1.79 0.43 10.12
CA ALA A 216 1.07 -0.73 9.59
C ALA A 216 0.66 -0.54 8.12
N ALA A 217 0.19 0.66 7.75
CA ALA A 217 -0.12 1.00 6.36
C ALA A 217 1.11 1.01 5.45
N PHE A 218 2.27 1.48 5.94
CA PHE A 218 3.53 1.44 5.19
C PHE A 218 3.99 0.01 4.88
N VAL A 219 3.70 -0.93 5.74
CA VAL A 219 4.15 -2.31 5.58
C VAL A 219 3.14 -3.16 4.80
N SER A 220 1.82 -2.95 4.99
CA SER A 220 0.77 -3.79 4.40
C SER A 220 0.28 -3.27 3.04
N SER A 221 -0.66 -2.34 3.04
CA SER A 221 -1.17 -1.66 1.85
C SER A 221 -1.85 -0.35 2.21
N ALA A 222 -1.97 0.54 1.21
CA ALA A 222 -2.64 1.81 1.39
C ALA A 222 -4.11 1.65 1.80
N SER A 223 -4.83 0.69 1.22
CA SER A 223 -6.22 0.40 1.57
C SER A 223 -6.40 -0.01 3.02
N VAL A 224 -5.51 -0.83 3.55
CA VAL A 224 -5.55 -1.25 4.97
C VAL A 224 -5.42 -0.03 5.89
N GLY A 225 -4.51 0.89 5.58
CA GLY A 225 -4.38 2.15 6.32
C GLY A 225 -5.65 2.97 6.32
N VAL A 226 -6.32 3.09 5.16
CA VAL A 226 -7.61 3.78 5.01
C VAL A 226 -8.71 3.11 5.81
N LEU A 227 -8.83 1.77 5.75
CA LEU A 227 -9.84 1.01 6.48
C LEU A 227 -9.68 1.12 8.01
N ILE A 228 -8.44 1.01 8.51
CA ILE A 228 -8.15 1.21 9.94
C ILE A 228 -8.54 2.63 10.36
N THR A 229 -8.16 3.63 9.58
CA THR A 229 -8.49 5.04 9.84
C THR A 229 -10.01 5.26 9.86
N SER A 230 -10.75 4.67 8.91
CA SER A 230 -12.21 4.73 8.88
C SER A 230 -12.85 4.06 10.10
N LYS A 231 -12.33 2.92 10.55
CA LYS A 231 -12.80 2.23 11.77
C LYS A 231 -12.60 3.10 13.01
N GLN A 232 -11.42 3.73 13.13
CA GLN A 232 -11.11 4.62 14.26
C GLN A 232 -11.93 5.92 14.23
N TYR A 233 -12.15 6.49 13.05
CA TYR A 233 -13.03 7.66 12.89
C TYR A 233 -14.48 7.33 13.30
N ARG A 234 -15.00 6.15 12.90
CA ARG A 234 -16.35 5.69 13.29
C ARG A 234 -16.50 5.44 14.79
N ARG A 235 -15.41 5.12 15.49
CA ARG A 235 -15.35 4.94 16.93
C ARG A 235 -15.22 6.28 17.70
N GLY A 236 -15.18 7.42 16.99
CA GLY A 236 -14.99 8.73 17.61
C GLY A 236 -13.57 8.96 18.16
N ILE A 237 -12.58 8.21 17.68
CA ILE A 237 -11.17 8.32 18.11
C ILE A 237 -10.45 9.43 17.35
N TYR A 238 -10.80 9.63 16.08
CA TYR A 238 -10.25 10.68 15.24
C TYR A 238 -11.29 11.73 14.91
N THR A 239 -10.87 12.99 14.80
CA THR A 239 -11.67 14.07 14.23
C THR A 239 -11.76 13.95 12.70
N LYS A 240 -12.68 14.69 12.07
CA LYS A 240 -12.80 14.81 10.59
C LYS A 240 -11.46 15.16 9.96
N LYS A 241 -10.75 16.13 10.55
CA LYS A 241 -9.44 16.59 10.06
C LYS A 241 -8.40 15.50 10.17
N GLU A 242 -8.26 14.88 11.33
CA GLU A 242 -7.29 13.83 11.60
C GLU A 242 -7.50 12.60 10.71
N ALA A 243 -8.76 12.14 10.57
CA ALA A 243 -9.08 11.02 9.70
C ALA A 243 -8.72 11.29 8.24
N ALA A 244 -9.01 12.51 7.73
CA ALA A 244 -8.63 12.90 6.38
C ALA A 244 -7.11 12.95 6.22
N LEU A 245 -6.37 13.56 7.17
CA LEU A 245 -4.90 13.64 7.14
C LEU A 245 -4.24 12.26 7.18
N ILE A 246 -4.71 11.36 8.05
CA ILE A 246 -4.14 10.02 8.19
C ILE A 246 -4.39 9.21 6.92
N ALA A 247 -5.62 9.20 6.40
CA ALA A 247 -5.96 8.43 5.22
C ALA A 247 -5.23 8.89 3.95
N THR A 248 -5.00 10.19 3.80
CA THR A 248 -4.34 10.77 2.62
C THR A 248 -2.83 10.97 2.78
N GLY A 249 -2.30 10.93 4.00
CA GLY A 249 -0.90 11.25 4.29
C GLY A 249 -0.02 10.03 4.55
N PHE A 250 -0.52 9.06 5.30
CA PHE A 250 0.29 8.01 5.90
C PHE A 250 0.04 6.61 5.30
N SER A 251 -0.39 6.54 4.07
CA SER A 251 -0.39 5.30 3.34
C SER A 251 0.90 5.16 2.52
N ALA A 252 1.34 3.95 2.29
CA ALA A 252 2.44 3.66 1.37
C ALA A 252 2.22 2.31 0.69
N VAL A 253 3.15 1.98 -0.16
CA VAL A 253 3.18 0.75 -0.93
C VAL A 253 3.74 -0.36 -0.06
N SER A 254 3.11 -1.53 -0.06
CA SER A 254 3.66 -2.71 0.64
C SER A 254 5.07 -3.04 0.17
N VAL A 255 5.88 -3.58 1.08
CA VAL A 255 7.29 -3.93 0.80
C VAL A 255 7.42 -4.79 -0.46
N GLY A 256 6.57 -5.81 -0.60
CA GLY A 256 6.60 -6.71 -1.76
C GLY A 256 6.24 -6.01 -3.07
N PHE A 257 5.24 -5.12 -3.06
CA PHE A 257 4.87 -4.37 -4.25
C PHE A 257 5.90 -3.28 -4.58
N ALA A 258 6.47 -2.61 -3.57
CA ALA A 258 7.57 -1.67 -3.75
C ALA A 258 8.78 -2.33 -4.42
N TYR A 259 9.10 -3.58 -4.01
CA TYR A 259 10.14 -4.35 -4.66
C TYR A 259 9.88 -4.50 -6.17
N LYS A 260 8.64 -4.84 -6.56
CA LYS A 260 8.28 -4.99 -7.99
C LYS A 260 8.36 -3.67 -8.76
N VAL A 261 7.91 -2.57 -8.17
CA VAL A 261 8.02 -1.24 -8.77
C VAL A 261 9.48 -0.87 -9.06
N ILE A 262 10.36 -1.08 -8.07
CA ILE A 262 11.79 -0.79 -8.16
C ILE A 262 12.48 -1.73 -9.16
N GLU A 263 12.13 -3.01 -9.14
CA GLU A 263 12.66 -4.03 -10.05
C GLU A 263 12.31 -3.73 -11.51
N THR A 264 11.07 -3.33 -11.79
CA THR A 264 10.62 -3.00 -13.15
C THR A 264 11.39 -1.83 -13.75
N ALA A 265 11.88 -0.90 -12.92
CA ALA A 265 12.75 0.19 -13.35
C ALA A 265 14.24 -0.21 -13.40
N ASP A 266 14.59 -1.50 -13.22
CA ASP A 266 15.96 -2.00 -13.17
C ASP A 266 16.83 -1.30 -12.10
N LEU A 267 16.25 -1.11 -10.91
CA LEU A 267 16.90 -0.48 -9.76
C LEU A 267 16.98 -1.41 -8.54
N SER A 268 16.87 -2.72 -8.73
CA SER A 268 16.84 -3.73 -7.64
C SER A 268 18.04 -3.61 -6.69
N ARG A 269 19.22 -3.27 -7.20
CA ARG A 269 20.44 -3.06 -6.38
C ARG A 269 20.31 -1.92 -5.38
N TYR A 270 19.42 -0.96 -5.63
CA TYR A 270 19.14 0.18 -4.75
C TYR A 270 17.82 0.00 -3.99
N PHE A 271 17.26 -1.21 -3.89
CA PHE A 271 15.97 -1.46 -3.27
C PHE A 271 15.85 -0.83 -1.88
N LEU A 272 16.80 -1.12 -1.00
CA LEU A 272 16.77 -0.62 0.38
C LEU A 272 16.79 0.91 0.45
N PRO A 273 17.78 1.61 -0.12
CA PRO A 273 17.80 3.06 -0.05
C PRO A 273 16.56 3.69 -0.69
N ILE A 274 16.10 3.21 -1.85
CA ILE A 274 14.91 3.76 -2.51
C ILE A 274 13.67 3.55 -1.65
N TYR A 275 13.48 2.36 -1.06
CA TYR A 275 12.32 2.07 -0.22
C TYR A 275 12.27 2.97 1.03
N PHE A 276 13.38 3.08 1.77
CA PHE A 276 13.41 3.92 2.97
C PHE A 276 13.34 5.42 2.65
N ILE A 277 13.93 5.85 1.52
CA ILE A 277 13.78 7.23 1.06
C ILE A 277 12.33 7.51 0.67
N ALA A 278 11.64 6.61 -0.03
CA ALA A 278 10.22 6.79 -0.37
C ALA A 278 9.35 6.91 0.90
N MET A 279 9.63 6.12 1.96
CA MET A 279 8.98 6.28 3.25
C MET A 279 9.24 7.66 3.86
N LEU A 280 10.50 8.11 3.86
CA LEU A 280 10.87 9.43 4.37
C LEU A 280 10.23 10.56 3.56
N VAL A 281 10.25 10.46 2.23
CA VAL A 281 9.58 11.42 1.32
C VAL A 281 8.08 11.47 1.60
N THR A 282 7.42 10.33 1.83
CA THR A 282 6.00 10.27 2.23
C THR A 282 5.74 11.04 3.52
N LEU A 283 6.59 10.90 4.53
CA LEU A 283 6.48 11.65 5.78
C LEU A 283 6.71 13.16 5.57
N LEU A 284 7.71 13.54 4.76
CA LEU A 284 7.96 14.94 4.42
C LEU A 284 6.79 15.56 3.64
N ILE A 285 6.22 14.85 2.68
CA ILE A 285 5.01 15.30 1.98
C ILE A 285 3.87 15.49 2.97
N SER A 286 3.65 14.55 3.89
CA SER A 286 2.58 14.64 4.89
C SER A 286 2.74 15.84 5.82
N PHE A 287 3.99 16.24 6.11
CA PHE A 287 4.30 17.47 6.85
C PHE A 287 3.77 18.73 6.14
N PHE A 288 3.91 18.82 4.83
CA PHE A 288 3.37 19.94 4.06
C PHE A 288 1.86 19.83 3.89
N MET A 289 1.34 18.65 3.52
CA MET A 289 -0.07 18.42 3.25
C MET A 289 -0.98 18.75 4.45
N CYS A 290 -0.53 18.56 5.69
CA CYS A 290 -1.31 18.91 6.87
C CYS A 290 -1.44 20.45 7.10
N ARG A 291 -0.72 21.26 6.33
CA ARG A 291 -0.64 22.73 6.44
C ARG A 291 -1.29 23.47 5.27
N ILE A 292 -1.49 22.79 4.14
CA ILE A 292 -2.08 23.37 2.94
C ILE A 292 -3.55 22.95 2.77
N PRO A 293 -4.42 23.77 2.12
CA PRO A 293 -5.76 23.35 1.75
C PRO A 293 -5.67 22.21 0.70
N PRO A 294 -6.66 21.29 0.60
CA PRO A 294 -7.96 21.29 1.32
C PRO A 294 -7.89 20.71 2.74
N LEU A 295 -6.86 19.92 3.07
CA LEU A 295 -6.79 19.17 4.33
C LEU A 295 -6.68 20.07 5.57
N SER A 296 -5.88 21.15 5.49
CA SER A 296 -5.71 22.08 6.62
C SER A 296 -6.99 22.82 7.03
N LYS A 297 -7.93 23.00 6.09
CA LYS A 297 -9.22 23.68 6.32
C LYS A 297 -10.31 22.78 6.90
N LYS A 298 -10.06 21.48 7.05
CA LYS A 298 -11.03 20.58 7.66
C LYS A 298 -11.22 20.87 9.15
N GLU A 299 -12.44 20.65 9.62
CA GLU A 299 -12.84 20.88 11.00
C GLU A 299 -12.25 19.83 11.94
N SER A 300 -11.80 20.26 13.12
CA SER A 300 -11.37 19.38 14.22
C SER A 300 -12.61 18.97 15.07
N VAL A 301 -13.55 18.25 14.45
CA VAL A 301 -14.82 17.83 15.03
C VAL A 301 -14.91 16.30 14.92
N TYR A 302 -15.29 15.65 16.00
CA TYR A 302 -15.54 14.20 16.04
C TYR A 302 -16.84 13.83 15.33
N LEU A 303 -17.08 12.53 15.12
CA LEU A 303 -18.27 12.05 14.40
C LEU A 303 -19.60 12.40 15.09
N ASP A 304 -19.61 12.49 16.43
CA ASP A 304 -20.73 12.87 17.28
C ASP A 304 -21.02 14.38 17.32
N GLY A 305 -20.15 15.20 16.68
CA GLY A 305 -20.28 16.65 16.66
C GLY A 305 -19.48 17.37 17.75
N HIS A 306 -18.82 16.64 18.66
CA HIS A 306 -17.95 17.22 19.68
C HIS A 306 -16.72 17.89 19.03
N ILE A 307 -16.37 19.10 19.47
CA ILE A 307 -15.19 19.85 19.01
C ILE A 307 -14.01 19.46 19.90
N GLN A 308 -12.91 19.06 19.28
CA GLN A 308 -11.69 18.71 19.99
C GLN A 308 -11.14 19.89 20.81
N THR A 309 -10.93 19.68 22.12
CA THR A 309 -10.40 20.71 23.01
C THR A 309 -8.87 20.67 23.14
N PRO A 310 -8.23 21.78 23.51
CA PRO A 310 -6.79 21.81 23.80
C PRO A 310 -6.38 20.88 24.95
N GLU A 311 -7.26 20.68 25.93
CA GLU A 311 -7.04 19.79 27.08
C GLU A 311 -6.98 18.32 26.63
N GLU A 312 -7.87 17.90 25.72
CA GLU A 312 -7.86 16.56 25.12
C GLU A 312 -6.55 16.30 24.34
N ILE A 313 -6.11 17.30 23.57
CA ILE A 313 -4.84 17.23 22.84
C ILE A 313 -3.66 17.13 23.81
N ALA A 314 -3.69 17.84 24.93
CA ALA A 314 -2.63 17.82 25.93
C ALA A 314 -2.58 16.48 26.68
N ALA A 315 -3.73 15.85 26.94
CA ALA A 315 -3.85 14.56 27.61
C ALA A 315 -3.25 13.38 26.78
N GLU A 316 -3.16 13.52 25.47
CA GLU A 316 -2.56 12.50 24.60
C GLU A 316 -1.03 12.49 24.59
N LYS A 317 -0.35 13.45 25.22
CA LYS A 317 1.11 13.55 25.16
C LYS A 317 1.79 12.43 25.96
N ILE A 318 2.59 11.62 25.28
CA ILE A 318 3.48 10.65 25.90
C ILE A 318 4.86 11.30 26.08
N PRO A 319 5.49 11.23 27.26
CA PRO A 319 6.85 11.74 27.45
C PRO A 319 7.85 11.00 26.58
N VAL A 320 8.70 11.73 25.88
CA VAL A 320 9.76 11.16 25.00
C VAL A 320 10.64 10.16 25.75
N ARG A 321 10.86 10.39 27.04
CA ARG A 321 11.68 9.56 27.93
C ARG A 321 11.13 8.13 28.07
N ASP A 322 9.81 7.93 27.98
CA ASP A 322 9.17 6.63 28.24
C ASP A 322 8.90 5.82 26.98
N MET A 323 9.15 6.38 25.79
CA MET A 323 8.81 5.76 24.50
C MET A 323 9.47 4.40 24.29
N LEU A 324 10.76 4.27 24.55
CA LEU A 324 11.47 2.99 24.42
C LEU A 324 10.87 1.92 25.32
N LYS A 325 10.54 2.28 26.57
CA LYS A 325 9.93 1.39 27.53
C LYS A 325 8.51 0.98 27.14
N ILE A 326 7.72 1.94 26.68
CA ILE A 326 6.34 1.69 26.21
C ILE A 326 6.37 0.86 24.94
N GLY A 327 7.18 1.24 23.96
CA GLY A 327 7.30 0.53 22.68
C GLY A 327 7.79 -0.91 22.83
N SER A 328 8.82 -1.14 23.64
CA SER A 328 9.29 -2.50 23.92
C SER A 328 8.24 -3.33 24.67
N SER A 329 7.54 -2.72 25.64
CA SER A 329 6.45 -3.39 26.35
C SER A 329 5.31 -3.79 25.43
N ARG A 330 4.85 -2.87 24.55
CA ARG A 330 3.79 -3.15 23.56
C ARG A 330 4.22 -4.25 22.58
N ALA A 331 5.45 -4.19 22.06
CA ALA A 331 5.99 -5.20 21.16
C ALA A 331 6.00 -6.59 21.79
N VAL A 332 6.48 -6.69 23.03
CA VAL A 332 6.51 -7.96 23.79
C VAL A 332 5.09 -8.48 24.04
N LYS A 333 4.18 -7.62 24.48
CA LYS A 333 2.78 -7.97 24.74
C LYS A 333 2.09 -8.45 23.45
N LYS A 334 2.29 -7.77 22.32
CA LYS A 334 1.79 -8.17 21.01
C LYS A 334 2.29 -9.56 20.61
N ALA A 335 3.61 -9.78 20.69
CA ALA A 335 4.22 -11.07 20.36
C ALA A 335 3.79 -12.21 21.32
N ALA A 336 3.60 -11.91 22.62
CA ALA A 336 3.14 -12.89 23.60
C ALA A 336 1.71 -13.37 23.32
N THR A 337 0.85 -12.47 22.83
CA THR A 337 -0.56 -12.74 22.53
C THR A 337 -0.80 -13.15 21.08
N ALA A 338 0.23 -13.14 20.25
CA ALA A 338 0.13 -13.54 18.85
C ALA A 338 -0.39 -15.00 18.75
N PRO A 339 -1.39 -15.25 17.87
CA PRO A 339 -1.92 -16.58 17.63
C PRO A 339 -0.87 -17.56 17.08
N ASN A 340 -1.29 -18.79 16.80
CA ASN A 340 -0.40 -19.79 16.19
C ASN A 340 0.08 -19.30 14.81
N LEU A 341 1.40 -19.36 14.59
CA LEU A 341 2.06 -18.90 13.37
C LEU A 341 1.43 -19.46 12.08
N LEU A 342 1.13 -20.78 12.05
CA LEU A 342 0.53 -21.40 10.87
C LEU A 342 -0.86 -20.83 10.57
N LYS A 343 -1.63 -20.51 11.62
CA LYS A 343 -2.95 -19.89 11.47
C LYS A 343 -2.82 -18.46 10.93
N GLU A 344 -1.83 -17.71 11.40
CA GLU A 344 -1.55 -16.35 10.92
C GLU A 344 -1.09 -16.35 9.46
N ILE A 345 -0.17 -17.24 9.09
CA ILE A 345 0.26 -17.40 7.69
C ILE A 345 -0.92 -17.81 6.80
N ALA A 346 -1.72 -18.79 7.21
CA ALA A 346 -2.89 -19.23 6.44
C ALA A 346 -3.93 -18.10 6.29
N GLY A 347 -4.16 -17.30 7.35
CA GLY A 347 -5.03 -16.14 7.32
C GLY A 347 -4.51 -15.07 6.34
N SER A 348 -3.25 -14.68 6.47
CA SER A 348 -2.63 -13.67 5.61
C SER A 348 -2.55 -14.12 4.15
N LEU A 349 -2.25 -15.38 3.88
CA LEU A 349 -2.29 -15.95 2.53
C LEU A 349 -3.70 -15.94 1.95
N LYS A 350 -4.71 -16.31 2.75
CA LYS A 350 -6.11 -16.23 2.34
C LYS A 350 -6.52 -14.81 2.00
N ASP A 351 -6.16 -13.83 2.81
CA ASP A 351 -6.46 -12.42 2.57
C ASP A 351 -5.75 -11.92 1.30
N SER A 352 -4.50 -12.30 1.11
CA SER A 352 -3.72 -12.00 -0.10
C SER A 352 -4.38 -12.59 -1.36
N CYS A 353 -4.77 -13.86 -1.32
CA CYS A 353 -5.48 -14.52 -2.42
C CYS A 353 -6.88 -13.94 -2.65
N PHE A 354 -7.54 -13.43 -1.61
CA PHE A 354 -8.86 -12.81 -1.72
C PHE A 354 -8.79 -11.47 -2.49
N VAL A 355 -7.76 -10.68 -2.28
CA VAL A 355 -7.58 -9.38 -2.97
C VAL A 355 -7.03 -9.55 -4.39
N LEU A 356 -6.23 -10.59 -4.61
CA LEU A 356 -5.50 -10.84 -5.84
C LEU A 356 -6.32 -10.72 -7.14
N PRO A 357 -7.52 -11.36 -7.29
CA PRO A 357 -8.28 -11.31 -8.53
C PRO A 357 -8.63 -9.88 -8.95
N LYS A 358 -9.02 -9.04 -8.00
CA LYS A 358 -9.36 -7.63 -8.24
C LYS A 358 -8.13 -6.84 -8.70
N VAL A 359 -7.00 -7.00 -8.01
CA VAL A 359 -5.77 -6.26 -8.30
C VAL A 359 -5.25 -6.56 -9.69
N ILE A 360 -5.07 -7.85 -10.05
CA ILE A 360 -4.52 -8.21 -11.36
C ILE A 360 -5.48 -7.90 -12.52
N SER A 361 -6.79 -8.02 -12.30
CA SER A 361 -7.79 -7.64 -13.32
C SER A 361 -7.77 -6.14 -13.59
N LEU A 362 -7.71 -5.34 -12.52
CA LEU A 362 -7.69 -3.90 -12.65
C LEU A 362 -6.36 -3.41 -13.22
N LEU A 363 -5.24 -3.99 -12.79
CA LEU A 363 -3.91 -3.70 -13.33
C LEU A 363 -3.85 -4.02 -14.83
N THR A 364 -4.40 -5.16 -15.28
CA THR A 364 -4.46 -5.51 -16.69
C THR A 364 -5.32 -4.52 -17.48
N ALA A 365 -6.52 -4.19 -17.00
CA ALA A 365 -7.42 -3.24 -17.65
C ALA A 365 -6.82 -1.84 -17.73
N ALA A 366 -6.37 -1.30 -16.60
CA ALA A 366 -5.81 0.04 -16.50
C ALA A 366 -4.47 0.13 -17.22
N GLY A 367 -3.64 -0.91 -17.12
CA GLY A 367 -2.34 -0.99 -17.78
C GLY A 367 -2.47 -0.97 -19.30
N VAL A 368 -3.27 -1.87 -19.87
CA VAL A 368 -3.50 -1.89 -21.33
C VAL A 368 -4.09 -0.56 -21.80
N THR A 369 -5.10 -0.03 -21.10
CA THR A 369 -5.71 1.26 -21.46
C THR A 369 -4.69 2.40 -21.41
N ALA A 370 -3.89 2.48 -20.35
CA ALA A 370 -2.89 3.54 -20.20
C ALA A 370 -1.79 3.45 -21.27
N MET A 371 -1.30 2.24 -21.56
CA MET A 371 -0.29 2.03 -22.60
C MET A 371 -0.87 2.36 -23.99
N MET A 372 -2.11 1.98 -24.28
CA MET A 372 -2.79 2.38 -25.53
C MET A 372 -2.89 3.92 -25.62
N ILE A 373 -3.33 4.60 -24.57
CA ILE A 373 -3.41 6.06 -24.55
C ILE A 373 -2.02 6.69 -24.73
N ALA A 374 -1.00 6.14 -24.07
CA ALA A 374 0.37 6.66 -24.19
C ALA A 374 0.95 6.48 -25.59
N THR A 375 0.66 5.34 -26.23
CA THR A 375 1.19 5.01 -27.57
C THR A 375 0.46 5.75 -28.69
N TYR A 376 -0.86 5.82 -28.62
CA TYR A 376 -1.69 6.30 -29.71
C TYR A 376 -2.22 7.73 -29.54
N THR A 377 -2.01 8.37 -28.36
CA THR A 377 -2.49 9.74 -28.10
C THR A 377 -1.43 10.61 -27.42
N PRO A 378 -1.44 11.93 -27.62
CA PRO A 378 -0.53 12.84 -26.94
C PRO A 378 -1.00 13.25 -25.53
N LEU A 379 -2.03 12.62 -24.98
CA LEU A 379 -2.68 13.04 -23.72
C LEU A 379 -1.70 13.14 -22.56
N PHE A 380 -0.92 12.09 -22.32
CA PHE A 380 0.03 12.08 -21.22
C PHE A 380 1.22 13.02 -21.44
N HIS A 381 1.59 13.22 -22.71
CA HIS A 381 2.58 14.25 -23.05
C HIS A 381 2.10 15.66 -22.69
N TRP A 382 0.84 15.98 -22.98
CA TRP A 382 0.28 17.29 -22.59
C TRP A 382 0.16 17.44 -21.07
N LEU A 383 -0.31 16.41 -20.37
CA LEU A 383 -0.40 16.44 -18.90
C LEU A 383 0.99 16.50 -18.25
N GLY A 384 1.99 15.86 -18.85
CA GLY A 384 3.37 15.86 -18.38
C GLY A 384 3.99 17.26 -18.42
N LYS A 385 3.60 18.11 -19.38
CA LYS A 385 4.09 19.50 -19.47
C LYS A 385 3.81 20.33 -18.21
N LEU A 386 2.84 19.92 -17.40
CA LEU A 386 2.57 20.56 -16.10
C LEU A 386 3.73 20.34 -15.11
N PHE A 387 4.37 19.17 -15.16
CA PHE A 387 5.44 18.79 -14.24
C PHE A 387 6.85 19.04 -14.80
N GLU A 388 6.97 19.13 -16.10
CA GLU A 388 8.24 19.29 -16.82
C GLU A 388 9.05 20.51 -16.35
N PRO A 389 8.48 21.73 -16.16
CA PRO A 389 9.23 22.89 -15.68
C PRO A 389 9.83 22.66 -14.28
N LEU A 390 9.09 21.96 -13.40
CA LEU A 390 9.55 21.65 -12.05
C LEU A 390 10.67 20.62 -12.06
N LEU A 391 10.58 19.60 -12.93
CA LEU A 391 11.64 18.61 -13.14
C LEU A 391 12.92 19.27 -13.65
N PHE A 392 12.81 20.17 -14.62
CA PHE A 392 13.97 20.95 -15.11
C PHE A 392 14.57 21.86 -14.03
N LEU A 393 13.73 22.55 -13.26
CA LEU A 393 14.19 23.38 -12.14
C LEU A 393 14.97 22.56 -11.11
N CYS A 394 14.53 21.33 -10.87
CA CYS A 394 15.20 20.38 -9.98
C CYS A 394 16.38 19.65 -10.64
N ARG A 395 16.75 20.01 -11.88
CA ARG A 395 17.84 19.37 -12.66
C ARG A 395 17.71 17.85 -12.74
N VAL A 396 16.49 17.37 -12.90
CA VAL A 396 16.23 15.93 -13.09
C VAL A 396 16.64 15.54 -14.50
N PRO A 397 17.48 14.51 -14.68
CA PRO A 397 17.87 14.04 -16.00
C PRO A 397 16.66 13.45 -16.73
N ASP A 398 16.68 13.48 -18.06
CA ASP A 398 15.64 12.93 -18.93
C ASP A 398 14.21 13.46 -18.62
N ALA A 399 14.11 14.67 -18.04
CA ALA A 399 12.87 15.25 -17.53
C ALA A 399 11.70 15.22 -18.54
N ALA A 400 11.96 15.57 -19.81
CA ALA A 400 10.95 15.58 -20.86
C ALA A 400 10.41 14.17 -21.19
N ILE A 401 11.23 13.12 -21.01
CA ILE A 401 10.84 11.73 -21.27
C ILE A 401 10.00 11.17 -20.13
N ILE A 402 10.36 11.50 -18.87
CA ILE A 402 9.67 10.96 -17.69
C ILE A 402 8.44 11.78 -17.27
N ALA A 403 8.36 13.06 -17.61
CA ALA A 403 7.25 13.93 -17.21
C ALA A 403 5.86 13.37 -17.58
N PRO A 404 5.65 12.78 -18.78
CA PRO A 404 4.36 12.18 -19.14
C PRO A 404 3.91 11.03 -18.26
N SER A 405 4.83 10.32 -17.60
CA SER A 405 4.48 9.20 -16.72
C SER A 405 3.88 9.63 -15.37
N LEU A 406 4.27 10.78 -14.84
CA LEU A 406 3.89 11.19 -13.48
C LEU A 406 2.38 11.37 -13.27
N PRO A 407 1.61 12.04 -14.17
CA PRO A 407 0.17 12.22 -13.99
C PRO A 407 -0.63 10.92 -14.08
N VAL A 408 -0.07 9.89 -14.71
CA VAL A 408 -0.76 8.59 -14.89
C VAL A 408 -0.94 7.86 -13.57
N GLY A 409 -0.10 8.15 -12.58
CA GLY A 409 -0.19 7.61 -11.23
C GLY A 409 -1.54 7.85 -10.55
N ILE A 410 -2.36 8.82 -11.00
CA ILE A 410 -3.72 9.01 -10.48
C ILE A 410 -4.64 7.84 -10.82
N ALA A 411 -4.42 7.18 -11.95
CA ALA A 411 -5.21 6.02 -12.34
C ALA A 411 -4.80 4.78 -11.54
N GLU A 412 -3.50 4.49 -11.54
CA GLU A 412 -2.92 3.37 -10.81
C GLU A 412 -1.43 3.66 -10.54
N MET A 413 -0.97 3.34 -9.34
CA MET A 413 0.36 3.69 -8.85
C MET A 413 1.50 3.06 -9.66
N PHE A 414 1.32 1.88 -10.23
CA PHE A 414 2.36 1.19 -10.99
C PHE A 414 2.54 1.73 -12.41
N LEU A 415 1.51 2.39 -12.97
CA LEU A 415 1.51 2.86 -14.35
C LEU A 415 2.65 3.82 -14.70
N PRO A 416 3.08 4.76 -13.84
CA PRO A 416 4.24 5.61 -14.15
C PRO A 416 5.50 4.80 -14.50
N VAL A 417 5.76 3.74 -13.74
CA VAL A 417 6.93 2.87 -13.97
C VAL A 417 6.71 1.97 -15.19
N LEU A 418 5.49 1.51 -15.40
CA LEU A 418 5.12 0.74 -16.57
C LEU A 418 5.36 1.55 -17.87
N LEU A 419 4.99 2.83 -17.89
CA LEU A 419 5.16 3.71 -19.07
C LEU A 419 6.62 4.00 -19.44
N ILE A 420 7.56 3.72 -18.55
CA ILE A 420 9.00 3.85 -18.84
C ILE A 420 9.70 2.50 -18.98
N SER A 421 9.01 1.38 -18.81
CA SER A 421 9.63 0.05 -18.73
C SER A 421 10.31 -0.37 -20.04
N ASP A 422 9.78 0.04 -21.16
CA ASP A 422 10.37 -0.16 -22.51
C ASP A 422 11.60 0.73 -22.76
N LYS A 423 11.75 1.82 -22.00
CA LYS A 423 12.83 2.83 -22.13
C LYS A 423 13.88 2.77 -21.02
N VAL A 424 13.82 1.78 -20.15
CA VAL A 424 14.72 1.65 -18.98
C VAL A 424 16.20 1.69 -19.38
N SER A 425 16.57 1.05 -20.50
CA SER A 425 17.94 1.05 -21.01
C SER A 425 18.43 2.40 -21.53
N MET A 426 17.50 3.30 -21.90
CA MET A 426 17.83 4.62 -22.45
C MET A 426 17.81 5.72 -21.37
N LEU A 427 17.15 5.46 -20.24
CA LEU A 427 17.02 6.40 -19.15
C LEU A 427 18.15 6.27 -18.14
N SER A 428 18.61 7.41 -17.63
CA SER A 428 19.57 7.45 -16.52
C SER A 428 18.93 6.85 -15.23
N GLU A 429 19.79 6.37 -14.33
CA GLU A 429 19.32 5.83 -13.03
C GLU A 429 18.59 6.87 -12.21
N GLY A 430 19.03 8.13 -12.27
CA GLY A 430 18.36 9.24 -11.61
C GLY A 430 16.95 9.49 -12.14
N ALA A 431 16.73 9.43 -13.46
CA ALA A 431 15.40 9.56 -14.06
C ALA A 431 14.47 8.41 -13.65
N ARG A 432 14.96 7.17 -13.71
CA ARG A 432 14.22 5.96 -13.29
C ARG A 432 13.87 6.02 -11.80
N TYR A 433 14.81 6.43 -10.96
CA TYR A 433 14.58 6.66 -9.53
C TYR A 433 13.48 7.70 -9.29
N MET A 434 13.47 8.81 -10.03
CA MET A 434 12.45 9.85 -9.90
C MET A 434 11.04 9.29 -10.18
N VAL A 435 10.87 8.54 -11.28
CA VAL A 435 9.58 7.93 -11.61
C VAL A 435 9.15 6.96 -10.53
N VAL A 436 10.04 6.06 -10.09
CA VAL A 436 9.78 5.08 -9.03
C VAL A 436 9.37 5.77 -7.73
N THR A 437 10.19 6.71 -7.25
CA THR A 437 9.95 7.34 -5.95
C THR A 437 8.67 8.17 -5.97
N VAL A 438 8.47 9.01 -7.02
CA VAL A 438 7.24 9.83 -7.14
C VAL A 438 6.01 8.93 -7.24
N SER A 439 6.04 7.87 -8.04
CA SER A 439 4.98 6.88 -8.16
C SER A 439 4.61 6.28 -6.79
N MET A 440 5.60 5.80 -6.04
CA MET A 440 5.39 5.17 -4.73
C MET A 440 4.82 6.11 -3.67
N VAL A 441 5.10 7.42 -3.75
CA VAL A 441 4.63 8.40 -2.75
C VAL A 441 3.35 9.13 -3.15
N GLN A 442 2.85 8.97 -4.36
CA GLN A 442 1.58 9.56 -4.80
C GLN A 442 0.38 9.02 -4.01
N ILE A 443 0.31 7.75 -3.73
CA ILE A 443 -0.64 7.00 -2.88
C ILE A 443 -2.15 7.28 -3.04
N ILE A 444 -2.57 8.26 -3.82
CA ILE A 444 -3.97 8.64 -4.07
C ILE A 444 -4.29 8.28 -5.53
N PHE A 445 -4.87 7.11 -5.75
CA PHE A 445 -5.15 6.61 -7.10
C PHE A 445 -6.50 5.89 -7.19
N PHE A 446 -7.08 5.92 -8.39
CA PHE A 446 -8.45 5.44 -8.62
C PHE A 446 -8.61 3.93 -8.46
N SER A 447 -7.58 3.15 -8.77
CA SER A 447 -7.67 1.69 -8.72
C SER A 447 -7.92 1.15 -7.29
N GLU A 448 -7.51 1.88 -6.25
CA GLU A 448 -7.60 1.39 -4.89
C GLU A 448 -8.00 2.50 -3.88
N THR A 449 -7.10 3.41 -3.55
CA THR A 449 -7.24 4.29 -2.39
C THR A 449 -8.36 5.30 -2.50
N ILE A 450 -8.57 5.92 -3.67
CA ILE A 450 -9.67 6.85 -3.90
C ILE A 450 -11.00 6.15 -3.66
N VAL A 451 -11.17 4.95 -4.22
CA VAL A 451 -12.42 4.19 -4.10
C VAL A 451 -12.68 3.78 -2.65
N VAL A 452 -11.65 3.28 -1.95
CA VAL A 452 -11.78 2.89 -0.54
C VAL A 452 -12.10 4.12 0.34
N MET A 453 -11.45 5.27 0.11
CA MET A 453 -11.75 6.50 0.86
C MET A 453 -13.19 6.98 0.62
N LEU A 454 -13.69 6.92 -0.61
CA LEU A 454 -15.05 7.35 -0.96
C LEU A 454 -16.13 6.37 -0.51
N SER A 455 -15.84 5.06 -0.44
CA SER A 455 -16.77 4.03 0.04
C SER A 455 -16.86 3.98 1.56
N THR A 456 -15.86 4.50 2.25
CA THR A 456 -15.83 4.59 3.71
C THR A 456 -16.42 5.92 4.22
N ARG A 457 -16.59 6.05 5.54
CA ARG A 457 -17.09 7.31 6.14
C ARG A 457 -15.98 8.35 6.37
N ILE A 458 -14.83 8.20 5.75
CA ILE A 458 -13.77 9.21 5.83
C ILE A 458 -14.28 10.52 5.19
N PRO A 459 -14.14 11.66 5.86
CA PRO A 459 -14.74 12.93 5.42
C PRO A 459 -13.89 13.60 4.32
N VAL A 460 -13.74 12.95 3.16
CA VAL A 460 -13.07 13.47 1.97
C VAL A 460 -13.96 13.38 0.74
N LYS A 461 -13.87 14.35 -0.15
CA LYS A 461 -14.58 14.39 -1.43
C LYS A 461 -13.62 14.07 -2.59
N LEU A 462 -14.15 13.53 -3.70
CA LEU A 462 -13.35 13.22 -4.88
C LEU A 462 -12.53 14.43 -5.36
N LYS A 463 -13.12 15.61 -5.42
CA LYS A 463 -12.41 16.85 -5.80
C LYS A 463 -11.21 17.14 -4.90
N GLU A 464 -11.36 16.93 -3.59
CA GLU A 464 -10.28 17.12 -2.62
C GLU A 464 -9.17 16.11 -2.84
N LEU A 465 -9.49 14.84 -3.12
CA LEU A 465 -8.52 13.78 -3.40
C LEU A 465 -7.72 14.07 -4.67
N ILE A 466 -8.38 14.55 -5.73
CA ILE A 466 -7.70 14.96 -6.96
C ILE A 466 -6.73 16.13 -6.68
N ILE A 467 -7.17 17.14 -5.93
CA ILE A 467 -6.29 18.26 -5.54
C ILE A 467 -5.10 17.73 -4.72
N CYS A 468 -5.35 16.88 -3.73
CA CYS A 468 -4.30 16.27 -2.92
C CYS A 468 -3.30 15.45 -3.76
N PHE A 469 -3.75 14.75 -4.80
CA PHE A 469 -2.86 14.03 -5.71
C PHE A 469 -1.87 14.98 -6.40
N PHE A 470 -2.36 16.07 -6.97
CA PHE A 470 -1.49 17.05 -7.63
C PHE A 470 -0.57 17.76 -6.65
N GLU A 471 -1.07 18.18 -5.48
CA GLU A 471 -0.25 18.77 -4.42
C GLU A 471 0.87 17.83 -3.97
N ARG A 472 0.54 16.54 -3.72
CA ARG A 472 1.53 15.51 -3.37
C ARG A 472 2.58 15.35 -4.43
N THR A 473 2.19 15.29 -5.70
CA THR A 473 3.12 15.13 -6.83
C THR A 473 4.05 16.34 -6.95
N LEU A 474 3.51 17.56 -6.83
CA LEU A 474 4.31 18.79 -6.88
C LEU A 474 5.30 18.91 -5.71
N ILE A 475 4.93 18.45 -4.52
CA ILE A 475 5.81 18.42 -3.34
C ILE A 475 6.82 17.26 -3.45
N ALA A 476 6.41 16.13 -3.99
CA ALA A 476 7.24 14.93 -4.13
C ALA A 476 8.44 15.18 -5.05
N ILE A 477 8.25 15.90 -6.17
CA ILE A 477 9.29 16.11 -7.18
C ILE A 477 10.55 16.76 -6.57
N PRO A 478 10.50 17.96 -5.92
CA PRO A 478 11.70 18.58 -5.38
C PRO A 478 12.34 17.79 -4.24
N ILE A 479 11.52 17.15 -3.38
CA ILE A 479 12.05 16.33 -2.28
C ILE A 479 12.74 15.09 -2.83
N SER A 480 12.13 14.39 -3.79
CA SER A 480 12.73 13.22 -4.43
C SER A 480 13.99 13.58 -5.22
N ALA A 481 13.98 14.73 -5.91
CA ALA A 481 15.15 15.22 -6.64
C ALA A 481 16.35 15.50 -5.73
N LEU A 482 16.12 16.00 -4.51
CA LEU A 482 17.17 16.17 -3.51
C LEU A 482 17.86 14.84 -3.21
N PHE A 483 17.09 13.77 -2.97
CA PHE A 483 17.64 12.44 -2.70
C PHE A 483 18.24 11.80 -3.97
N MET A 484 17.68 12.09 -5.14
CA MET A 484 18.27 11.67 -6.41
C MET A 484 19.71 12.18 -6.54
N HIS A 485 19.95 13.48 -6.32
CA HIS A 485 21.28 14.07 -6.38
C HIS A 485 22.24 13.61 -5.27
N LEU A 486 21.73 12.96 -4.22
CA LEU A 486 22.55 12.36 -3.16
C LEU A 486 22.94 10.92 -3.48
N LEU A 487 22.15 10.22 -4.30
CA LEU A 487 22.36 8.80 -4.63
C LEU A 487 23.09 8.60 -5.95
N PHE A 488 22.87 9.49 -6.90
CA PHE A 488 23.32 9.43 -8.29
C PHE A 488 24.00 10.75 -8.71
#